data_a5d160faf8fd67f24643cdfd38ab2ab5
#
_entry.id   a5d160faf8fd67f24643cdfd38ab2ab5
#
_cell.length_a   1.000
_cell.length_b   1.000
_cell.length_c   1.000
_cell.angle_alpha   90.00
_cell.angle_beta   90.00
_cell.angle_gamma   90.00
#
_symmetry.space_group_name_H-M   'P 1'
#
loop_
_entity.id
_entity.type
_entity.pdbx_description
1 polymer ?
#
loop_
_entity_poly.entity_id
_entity_poly.type
_entity_poly.pdbx_seq_one_letter_code
_entity_poly.pdbx_strand_id
1 'polypeptide(L)'
;CALVAGLLTAGLFALRVDLALLLGLLSGTAILIPYAGYLLAAGAVLLVTWLQGGTGGQFLGVAGLYCAVAAVEAFVVTPRVVGGSVGLPPALTLVAVLAGGNLFGFWGILLAVPGAAVVKVLGREGLRAWQASAAAREEGR
;
A
#
# COMPACT_ATOMS: atom_id res chain seq x y z
N CYS A 1 7.14 3.64 4.03
CA CYS A 1 6.39 4.20 5.16
C CYS A 1 7.01 5.51 5.68
N ALA A 2 8.29 5.56 6.10
CA ALA A 2 8.89 6.78 6.66
C ALA A 2 8.88 7.98 5.69
N LEU A 3 9.21 7.75 4.42
CA LEU A 3 9.17 8.80 3.39
C LEU A 3 7.74 9.35 3.21
N VAL A 4 6.75 8.47 3.14
CA VAL A 4 5.34 8.85 3.00
C VAL A 4 4.83 9.57 4.24
N ALA A 5 5.17 9.07 5.43
CA ALA A 5 4.87 9.77 6.70
C ALA A 5 5.46 11.18 6.72
N GLY A 6 6.72 11.33 6.30
CA GLY A 6 7.38 12.63 6.20
C GLY A 6 6.70 13.57 5.21
N LEU A 7 6.35 13.10 4.02
CA LEU A 7 5.65 13.90 3.00
C LEU A 7 4.26 14.33 3.48
N LEU A 8 3.48 13.42 4.07
CA LEU A 8 2.17 13.74 4.62
C LEU A 8 2.29 14.72 5.78
N THR A 9 3.21 14.51 6.71
CA THR A 9 3.45 15.43 7.82
C THR A 9 3.78 16.84 7.32
N ALA A 10 4.76 16.96 6.41
CA ALA A 10 5.16 18.24 5.85
C ALA A 10 4.01 18.95 5.11
N GLY A 11 3.25 18.19 4.31
CA GLY A 11 2.09 18.72 3.60
C GLY A 11 0.98 19.21 4.54
N LEU A 12 0.68 18.44 5.61
CA LEU A 12 -0.32 18.83 6.60
C LEU A 12 0.12 20.06 7.40
N PHE A 13 1.41 20.21 7.72
CA PHE A 13 1.94 21.45 8.29
C PHE A 13 1.77 22.65 7.36
N ALA A 14 2.06 22.48 6.07
CA ALA A 14 1.88 23.54 5.09
C ALA A 14 0.41 23.98 4.95
N LEU A 15 -0.52 23.03 5.11
CA LEU A 15 -1.96 23.26 5.11
C LEU A 15 -2.49 23.78 6.45
N ARG A 16 -1.62 23.94 7.46
CA ARG A 16 -1.98 24.40 8.81
C ARG A 16 -3.06 23.54 9.47
N VAL A 17 -3.00 22.24 9.25
CA VAL A 17 -3.86 21.27 9.95
C VAL A 17 -3.26 21.02 11.32
N ASP A 18 -4.07 21.16 12.39
CA ASP A 18 -3.60 20.86 13.74
C ASP A 18 -3.28 19.37 13.86
N LEU A 19 -2.37 19.05 14.79
CA LEU A 19 -1.88 17.68 14.97
C LEU A 19 -1.22 17.08 13.71
N ALA A 20 -0.73 17.92 12.77
CA ALA A 20 -0.12 17.50 11.52
C ALA A 20 0.96 16.42 11.71
N LEU A 21 1.79 16.52 12.76
CA LEU A 21 2.80 15.51 13.07
C LEU A 21 2.18 14.17 13.43
N LEU A 22 1.20 14.18 14.33
CA LEU A 22 0.52 12.96 14.77
C LEU A 22 -0.23 12.31 13.59
N LEU A 23 -1.01 13.12 12.87
CA LEU A 23 -1.80 12.66 11.74
C LEU A 23 -0.92 12.14 10.59
N GLY A 24 0.19 12.80 10.29
CA GLY A 24 1.13 12.36 9.27
C GLY A 24 1.82 11.05 9.62
N LEU A 25 2.26 10.88 10.88
CA LEU A 25 2.86 9.63 11.36
C LEU A 25 1.85 8.47 11.37
N LEU A 26 0.64 8.71 11.88
CA LEU A 26 -0.44 7.72 11.87
C LEU A 26 -0.83 7.33 10.45
N SER A 27 -0.93 8.31 9.54
CA SER A 27 -1.20 8.04 8.13
C SER A 27 -0.11 7.20 7.48
N GLY A 28 1.16 7.54 7.74
CA GLY A 28 2.30 6.78 7.21
C GLY A 28 2.36 5.34 7.72
N THR A 29 1.89 5.06 8.94
CA THR A 29 1.75 3.70 9.46
C THR A 29 0.50 2.99 8.94
N ALA A 30 -0.62 3.71 8.79
CA ALA A 30 -1.86 3.15 8.26
C ALA A 30 -1.71 2.62 6.82
N ILE A 31 -0.81 3.21 6.02
CA ILE A 31 -0.51 2.78 4.64
C ILE A 31 0.05 1.34 4.55
N LEU A 32 0.51 0.76 5.66
CA LEU A 32 0.84 -0.67 5.72
C LEU A 32 -0.37 -1.56 5.37
N ILE A 33 -1.59 -1.06 5.55
CA ILE A 33 -2.81 -1.74 5.15
C ILE A 33 -3.16 -1.31 3.72
N PRO A 34 -2.99 -2.17 2.70
CA PRO A 34 -3.21 -1.79 1.31
C PRO A 34 -4.64 -1.26 1.07
N TYR A 35 -4.76 -0.17 0.34
CA TYR A 35 -6.00 0.52 -0.02
C TYR A 35 -6.77 1.10 1.18
N ALA A 36 -7.06 0.30 2.21
CA ALA A 36 -7.79 0.74 3.39
C ALA A 36 -7.03 1.78 4.19
N GLY A 37 -5.70 1.66 4.28
CA GLY A 37 -4.86 2.59 5.02
C GLY A 37 -4.96 4.02 4.51
N TYR A 38 -4.90 4.24 3.20
CA TYR A 38 -5.07 5.56 2.60
C TYR A 38 -6.46 6.14 2.86
N LEU A 39 -7.50 5.32 2.68
CA LEU A 39 -8.88 5.77 2.85
C LEU A 39 -9.17 6.17 4.30
N LEU A 40 -8.75 5.33 5.25
CA LEU A 40 -8.92 5.58 6.68
C LEU A 40 -8.11 6.79 7.14
N ALA A 41 -6.85 6.90 6.71
CA ALA A 41 -5.99 8.03 7.05
C ALA A 41 -6.52 9.35 6.46
N ALA A 42 -6.89 9.37 5.19
CA ALA A 42 -7.49 10.55 4.57
C ALA A 42 -8.80 10.95 5.25
N GLY A 43 -9.67 9.97 5.55
CA GLY A 43 -10.92 10.20 6.28
C GLY A 43 -10.70 10.78 7.67
N ALA A 44 -9.73 10.26 8.43
CA ALA A 44 -9.39 10.77 9.74
C ALA A 44 -8.86 12.22 9.68
N VAL A 45 -7.97 12.52 8.73
CA VAL A 45 -7.44 13.89 8.56
C VAL A 45 -8.53 14.85 8.11
N LEU A 46 -9.41 14.46 7.20
CA LEU A 46 -10.54 15.28 6.76
C LEU A 46 -11.51 15.54 7.93
N LEU A 47 -11.77 14.52 8.76
CA LEU A 47 -12.61 14.68 9.96
C LEU A 47 -11.98 15.66 10.94
N VAL A 48 -10.69 15.55 11.24
CA VAL A 48 -9.99 16.49 12.13
C VAL A 48 -10.03 17.90 11.54
N THR A 49 -9.77 18.05 10.23
CA THR A 49 -9.87 19.35 9.55
C THR A 49 -11.28 19.95 9.68
N TRP A 50 -12.32 19.12 9.61
CA TRP A 50 -13.70 19.58 9.80
C TRP A 50 -13.97 20.03 11.23
N LEU A 51 -13.53 19.25 12.23
CA LEU A 51 -13.69 19.58 13.65
C LEU A 51 -12.98 20.88 14.06
N GLN A 52 -11.89 21.22 13.36
CA GLN A 52 -11.13 22.46 13.56
C GLN A 52 -11.77 23.69 12.87
N GLY A 53 -12.92 23.51 12.20
CA GLY A 53 -13.53 24.58 11.41
C GLY A 53 -12.77 24.92 10.13
N GLY A 54 -12.13 23.93 9.53
CA GLY A 54 -11.31 24.08 8.33
C GLY A 54 -12.07 24.69 7.16
N THR A 55 -11.34 25.48 6.35
CA THR A 55 -11.88 26.11 5.13
C THR A 55 -12.00 25.09 3.99
N GLY A 56 -12.87 25.40 3.00
CA GLY A 56 -12.98 24.58 1.78
C GLY A 56 -11.63 24.38 1.07
N GLY A 57 -10.75 25.39 1.11
CA GLY A 57 -9.39 25.30 0.57
C GLY A 57 -8.53 24.27 1.30
N GLN A 58 -8.66 24.14 2.63
CA GLN A 58 -7.95 23.12 3.40
C GLN A 58 -8.42 21.71 3.06
N PHE A 59 -9.73 21.50 2.87
CA PHE A 59 -10.28 20.22 2.43
C PHE A 59 -9.73 19.79 1.08
N LEU A 60 -9.75 20.69 0.09
CA LEU A 60 -9.17 20.45 -1.24
C LEU A 60 -7.66 20.21 -1.15
N GLY A 61 -6.96 20.97 -0.31
CA GLY A 61 -5.53 20.81 -0.07
C GLY A 61 -5.19 19.43 0.52
N VAL A 62 -5.94 18.97 1.53
CA VAL A 62 -5.77 17.64 2.13
C VAL A 62 -6.05 16.54 1.09
N ALA A 63 -7.16 16.63 0.36
CA ALA A 63 -7.47 15.65 -0.67
C ALA A 63 -6.38 15.61 -1.76
N GLY A 64 -5.95 16.78 -2.24
CA GLY A 64 -4.86 16.91 -3.22
C GLY A 64 -3.53 16.35 -2.70
N LEU A 65 -3.18 16.61 -1.44
CA LEU A 65 -1.99 16.06 -0.78
C LEU A 65 -2.00 14.54 -0.77
N TYR A 66 -3.10 13.93 -0.35
CA TYR A 66 -3.22 12.47 -0.35
C TYR A 66 -3.15 11.88 -1.75
N CYS A 67 -3.79 12.50 -2.74
CA CYS A 67 -3.69 12.08 -4.14
C CYS A 67 -2.25 12.20 -4.67
N ALA A 68 -1.56 13.30 -4.38
CA ALA A 68 -0.19 13.53 -4.82
C ALA A 68 0.77 12.51 -4.18
N VAL A 69 0.66 12.27 -2.87
CA VAL A 69 1.50 11.30 -2.17
C VAL A 69 1.22 9.87 -2.65
N ALA A 70 -0.05 9.52 -2.90
CA ALA A 70 -0.41 8.23 -3.48
C ALA A 70 0.18 8.06 -4.90
N ALA A 71 0.17 9.10 -5.71
CA ALA A 71 0.80 9.08 -7.03
C ALA A 71 2.33 8.90 -6.93
N VAL A 72 3.00 9.64 -6.04
CA VAL A 72 4.44 9.47 -5.80
C VAL A 72 4.75 8.05 -5.33
N GLU A 73 3.96 7.49 -4.44
CA GLU A 73 4.14 6.12 -3.98
C GLU A 73 3.97 5.11 -5.12
N ALA A 74 2.89 5.22 -5.90
CA ALA A 74 2.60 4.30 -6.99
C ALA A 74 3.63 4.34 -8.13
N PHE A 75 4.07 5.54 -8.52
CA PHE A 75 4.93 5.71 -9.70
C PHE A 75 6.42 5.79 -9.38
N VAL A 76 6.79 6.16 -8.14
CA VAL A 76 8.18 6.39 -7.77
C VAL A 76 8.66 5.40 -6.71
N VAL A 77 7.94 5.28 -5.60
CA VAL A 77 8.39 4.49 -4.45
C VAL A 77 8.21 2.99 -4.73
N THR A 78 7.04 2.59 -5.16
CA THR A 78 6.72 1.17 -5.42
C THR A 78 7.66 0.55 -6.45
N PRO A 79 7.91 1.12 -7.64
CA PRO A 79 8.82 0.50 -8.61
C PRO A 79 10.27 0.49 -8.17
N ARG A 80 10.71 1.46 -7.35
CA ARG A 80 12.09 1.50 -6.84
C ARG A 80 12.33 0.54 -5.68
N VAL A 81 11.35 0.35 -4.82
CA VAL A 81 11.47 -0.50 -3.61
C VAL A 81 11.16 -1.97 -3.94
N VAL A 82 10.14 -2.22 -4.76
CA VAL A 82 9.69 -3.58 -5.11
C VAL A 82 10.45 -4.14 -6.32
N GLY A 83 11.21 -3.30 -7.02
CA GLY A 83 12.18 -3.70 -8.06
C GLY A 83 11.65 -4.74 -9.02
N GLY A 84 10.61 -4.46 -9.79
CA GLY A 84 10.18 -5.26 -10.94
C GLY A 84 9.82 -6.75 -10.72
N SER A 85 10.15 -7.32 -9.55
CA SER A 85 10.14 -8.76 -9.32
C SER A 85 8.81 -9.30 -8.79
N VAL A 86 8.00 -8.48 -8.15
CA VAL A 86 6.75 -8.91 -7.50
C VAL A 86 5.53 -8.17 -8.06
N GLY A 87 5.45 -8.01 -9.36
CA GLY A 87 4.29 -7.39 -10.01
C GLY A 87 3.00 -8.16 -9.72
N LEU A 88 2.48 -8.05 -8.49
CA LEU A 88 1.16 -8.59 -8.14
C LEU A 88 0.11 -7.69 -8.80
N PRO A 89 -0.79 -8.24 -9.61
CA PRO A 89 -1.92 -7.46 -10.12
C PRO A 89 -2.78 -6.98 -8.95
N PRO A 90 -3.35 -5.76 -9.03
CA PRO A 90 -4.18 -5.19 -7.96
C PRO A 90 -5.29 -6.12 -7.48
N ALA A 91 -5.90 -6.86 -8.40
CA ALA A 91 -6.93 -7.84 -8.08
C ALA A 91 -6.42 -8.96 -7.16
N LEU A 92 -5.21 -9.48 -7.40
CA LEU A 92 -4.62 -10.53 -6.57
C LEU A 92 -4.25 -9.99 -5.18
N THR A 93 -3.78 -8.75 -5.10
CA THR A 93 -3.52 -8.08 -3.82
C THR A 93 -4.81 -7.95 -3.01
N LEU A 94 -5.90 -7.54 -3.64
CA LEU A 94 -7.20 -7.41 -2.98
C LEU A 94 -7.71 -8.76 -2.46
N VAL A 95 -7.63 -9.80 -3.29
CA VAL A 95 -7.99 -11.18 -2.88
C VAL A 95 -7.13 -11.64 -1.70
N ALA A 96 -5.82 -11.40 -1.73
CA ALA A 96 -4.92 -11.78 -0.64
C ALA A 96 -5.27 -11.04 0.67
N VAL A 97 -5.61 -9.74 0.60
CA VAL A 97 -6.03 -8.94 1.76
C VAL A 97 -7.34 -9.46 2.34
N LEU A 98 -8.34 -9.75 1.49
CA LEU A 98 -9.63 -10.29 1.94
C LEU A 98 -9.48 -11.69 2.54
N ALA A 99 -8.74 -12.57 1.88
CA ALA A 99 -8.48 -13.91 2.39
C ALA A 99 -7.67 -13.88 3.69
N GLY A 100 -6.59 -13.10 3.73
CA GLY A 100 -5.77 -12.92 4.92
C GLY A 100 -6.57 -12.35 6.09
N GLY A 101 -7.39 -11.34 5.82
CA GLY A 101 -8.25 -10.71 6.82
C GLY A 101 -9.29 -11.69 7.40
N ASN A 102 -9.86 -12.53 6.56
CA ASN A 102 -10.85 -13.53 6.99
C ASN A 102 -10.21 -14.67 7.81
N LEU A 103 -8.99 -15.09 7.45
CA LEU A 103 -8.30 -16.21 8.10
C LEU A 103 -7.58 -15.80 9.40
N PHE A 104 -6.92 -14.64 9.41
CA PHE A 104 -6.01 -14.22 10.48
C PHE A 104 -6.32 -12.81 11.01
N GLY A 105 -7.47 -12.22 10.63
CA GLY A 105 -7.87 -10.89 11.06
C GLY A 105 -6.86 -9.80 10.68
N PHE A 106 -6.59 -8.88 11.60
CA PHE A 106 -5.69 -7.75 11.39
C PHE A 106 -4.28 -8.18 10.94
N TRP A 107 -3.72 -9.22 11.54
CA TRP A 107 -2.40 -9.75 11.17
C TRP A 107 -2.39 -10.35 9.76
N GLY A 108 -3.49 -10.96 9.35
CA GLY A 108 -3.65 -11.47 7.99
C GLY A 108 -3.69 -10.36 6.94
N ILE A 109 -4.36 -9.25 7.22
CA ILE A 109 -4.36 -8.07 6.36
C ILE A 109 -2.94 -7.50 6.22
N LEU A 110 -2.23 -7.34 7.33
CA LEU A 110 -0.88 -6.78 7.37
C LEU A 110 0.13 -7.65 6.59
N LEU A 111 0.02 -8.96 6.71
CA LEU A 111 0.91 -9.93 6.06
C LEU A 111 0.43 -10.39 4.69
N ALA A 112 -0.74 -9.93 4.21
CA ALA A 112 -1.33 -10.36 2.95
C ALA A 112 -0.41 -10.13 1.75
N VAL A 113 0.19 -8.95 1.64
CA VAL A 113 1.07 -8.60 0.52
C VAL A 113 2.38 -9.36 0.53
N PRO A 114 3.16 -9.41 1.64
CA PRO A 114 4.35 -10.24 1.68
C PRO A 114 4.03 -11.74 1.51
N GLY A 115 2.95 -12.23 2.08
CA GLY A 115 2.52 -13.61 1.90
C GLY A 115 2.18 -13.95 0.44
N ALA A 116 1.39 -13.10 -0.22
CA ALA A 116 1.07 -13.27 -1.64
C ALA A 116 2.32 -13.20 -2.53
N ALA A 117 3.30 -12.38 -2.18
CA ALA A 117 4.57 -12.29 -2.87
C ALA A 117 5.34 -13.61 -2.80
N VAL A 118 5.45 -14.20 -1.60
CA VAL A 118 6.10 -15.50 -1.39
C VAL A 118 5.39 -16.60 -2.17
N VAL A 119 4.07 -16.69 -2.08
CA VAL A 119 3.27 -17.68 -2.82
C VAL A 119 3.49 -17.56 -4.31
N LYS A 120 3.52 -16.33 -4.85
CA LYS A 120 3.78 -16.10 -6.28
C LYS A 120 5.18 -16.55 -6.71
N VAL A 121 6.20 -16.24 -5.91
CA VAL A 121 7.59 -16.64 -6.21
C VAL A 121 7.69 -18.16 -6.21
N LEU A 122 7.21 -18.82 -5.16
CA LEU A 122 7.23 -20.28 -5.05
C LEU A 122 6.44 -20.96 -6.17
N GLY A 123 5.26 -20.41 -6.53
CA GLY A 123 4.47 -20.91 -7.65
C GLY A 123 5.20 -20.79 -8.99
N ARG A 124 5.90 -19.69 -9.22
CA ARG A 124 6.72 -19.49 -10.43
C ARG A 124 7.88 -20.48 -10.52
N GLU A 125 8.61 -20.66 -9.43
CA GLU A 125 9.74 -21.60 -9.40
C GLU A 125 9.27 -23.05 -9.53
N GLY A 126 8.16 -23.41 -8.89
CA GLY A 126 7.54 -24.73 -9.05
C GLY A 126 7.12 -25.03 -10.50
N LEU A 127 6.46 -24.04 -11.16
CA LEU A 127 6.09 -24.18 -12.58
C LEU A 127 7.31 -24.29 -13.50
N ARG A 128 8.37 -23.52 -13.27
CA ARG A 128 9.61 -23.60 -14.04
C ARG A 128 10.30 -24.97 -13.88
N ALA A 129 10.38 -25.47 -12.65
CA ALA A 129 10.94 -26.79 -12.36
C ALA A 129 10.14 -27.89 -13.06
N TRP A 130 8.81 -27.79 -13.04
CA TRP A 130 7.93 -28.75 -13.73
C TRP A 130 8.10 -28.70 -15.24
N GLN A 131 8.15 -27.51 -15.84
CA GLN A 131 8.38 -27.34 -17.28
C GLN A 131 9.75 -27.85 -17.72
N ALA A 132 10.80 -27.59 -16.94
CA ALA A 132 12.14 -28.11 -17.21
C ALA A 132 12.17 -29.66 -17.16
N SER A 133 11.47 -30.26 -16.21
CA SER A 133 11.38 -31.73 -16.12
C SER A 133 10.54 -32.37 -17.24
N ALA A 134 9.54 -31.63 -17.74
CA ALA A 134 8.73 -32.07 -18.88
C ALA A 134 9.55 -32.03 -20.18
N ALA A 135 10.28 -30.95 -20.43
CA ALA A 135 11.15 -30.81 -21.59
C ALA A 135 12.25 -31.88 -21.64
N ALA A 136 12.90 -32.18 -20.51
CA ALA A 136 13.90 -33.21 -20.42
C ALA A 136 13.37 -34.65 -20.71
N ARG A 137 12.08 -34.89 -20.50
CA ARG A 137 11.42 -36.16 -20.83
C ARG A 137 11.11 -36.30 -22.32
N GLU A 138 10.90 -35.19 -23.03
CA GLU A 138 10.67 -35.19 -24.47
C GLU A 138 11.97 -35.38 -25.27
N GLU A 139 13.08 -34.79 -24.78
CA GLU A 139 14.40 -34.98 -25.42
C GLU A 139 15.01 -36.39 -25.23
N GLY A 140 14.57 -37.12 -24.19
CA GLY A 140 15.03 -38.49 -23.91
C GLY A 140 14.25 -39.62 -24.64
N ARG A 141 13.34 -39.25 -25.55
CA ARG A 141 12.48 -40.19 -26.31
C ARG A 141 12.78 -40.18 -27.79
#